data_6275e11c0e74b150f12ece0b4d600829
#
_entry.id   6275e11c0e74b150f12ece0b4d600829
#
_cell.length_a   1.000
_cell.length_b   1.000
_cell.length_c   1.000
_cell.angle_alpha   90.00
_cell.angle_beta   90.00
_cell.angle_gamma   90.00
#
_symmetry.space_group_name_H-M   'P 1'
#
loop_
_entity.id
_entity.type
_entity.pdbx_description
1 polymer ?
#
loop_
_entity_poly.entity_id
_entity_poly.type
_entity_poly.pdbx_seq_one_letter_code
_entity_poly.pdbx_strand_id
1 'polypeptide(L)'
;RSTVLEHAMKAASKYGRAIGVMYDLSGLAAKGEDCSMLIDDWKYLVDSLRVTNQTGEQTYVFYNGKPLVTIWGVGFPDRPYDIRNIGLERFIDFLKNDPEYGGCSVMLGVPTFWRDLNADCVHDPYLHELIRQADIVLPWMVQRFTPLLHNDMDRYRDVILGDIAWCKENNIGYVPCVTPGFSWHNLSRHAFKDDVKPSGSIPRQGGRFYWQQISTAINAGATMLYVAMFDEVNEGTAIFKCTDNPPVGKEVKFVGMDGMPSDHYLWLTGEAAKMLRCEKPLSFEMPRRDTK
;
A
#
# COMPACT_ATOMS: atom_id res chain seq x y z
N ARG A 1 -11.06 -17.05 -0.58
CA ARG A 1 -9.72 -16.47 -0.33
C ARG A 1 -8.61 -17.43 -0.75
N SER A 2 -8.57 -18.66 -0.24
CA SER A 2 -7.51 -19.64 -0.49
C SER A 2 -7.26 -19.87 -2.00
N THR A 3 -8.30 -20.08 -2.81
CA THR A 3 -8.17 -20.30 -4.26
C THR A 3 -7.48 -19.15 -4.98
N VAL A 4 -7.79 -17.88 -4.63
CA VAL A 4 -7.16 -16.70 -5.24
C VAL A 4 -5.69 -16.64 -4.85
N LEU A 5 -5.37 -16.88 -3.57
CA LEU A 5 -3.99 -16.89 -3.08
C LEU A 5 -3.16 -18.00 -3.75
N GLU A 6 -3.70 -19.22 -3.88
CA GLU A 6 -3.04 -20.32 -4.59
C GLU A 6 -2.75 -19.97 -6.06
N HIS A 7 -3.70 -19.32 -6.75
CA HIS A 7 -3.49 -18.87 -8.13
C HIS A 7 -2.44 -17.77 -8.20
N ALA A 8 -2.43 -16.83 -7.24
CA ALA A 8 -1.42 -15.78 -7.15
C ALA A 8 -0.02 -16.36 -6.90
N MET A 9 0.11 -17.34 -6.01
CA MET A 9 1.38 -18.04 -5.75
C MET A 9 1.90 -18.74 -7.01
N LYS A 10 1.03 -19.50 -7.71
CA LYS A 10 1.40 -20.16 -8.97
C LYS A 10 1.83 -19.18 -10.06
N ALA A 11 1.13 -18.03 -10.15
CA ALA A 11 1.49 -16.98 -11.10
C ALA A 11 2.81 -16.30 -10.70
N ALA A 12 3.03 -16.02 -9.43
CA ALA A 12 4.27 -15.44 -8.93
C ALA A 12 5.47 -16.32 -9.27
N SER A 13 5.39 -17.63 -8.98
CA SER A 13 6.40 -18.62 -9.35
C SER A 13 6.69 -18.56 -10.87
N LYS A 14 5.63 -18.69 -11.68
CA LYS A 14 5.77 -18.72 -13.14
C LYS A 14 6.45 -17.47 -13.73
N TYR A 15 6.23 -16.31 -13.14
CA TYR A 15 6.68 -15.01 -13.68
C TYR A 15 7.81 -14.36 -12.88
N GLY A 16 8.44 -15.08 -11.95
CA GLY A 16 9.51 -14.56 -11.10
C GLY A 16 9.07 -13.35 -10.29
N ARG A 17 7.90 -13.45 -9.67
CA ARG A 17 7.34 -12.46 -8.76
C ARG A 17 7.14 -13.07 -7.38
N ALA A 18 6.99 -12.20 -6.38
CA ALA A 18 6.64 -12.62 -5.03
C ALA A 18 5.31 -12.03 -4.62
N ILE A 19 4.60 -12.71 -3.74
CA ILE A 19 3.40 -12.22 -3.06
C ILE A 19 3.70 -12.01 -1.59
N GLY A 20 2.94 -11.14 -0.93
CA GLY A 20 2.95 -10.96 0.52
C GLY A 20 1.52 -10.96 1.05
N VAL A 21 1.32 -11.39 2.27
CA VAL A 21 0.04 -11.31 2.95
C VAL A 21 -0.09 -9.94 3.63
N MET A 22 -1.23 -9.29 3.40
CA MET A 22 -1.63 -8.08 4.08
C MET A 22 -2.97 -8.30 4.78
N TYR A 23 -2.99 -8.12 6.08
CA TYR A 23 -4.21 -8.09 6.88
C TYR A 23 -4.74 -6.66 6.95
N ASP A 24 -5.93 -6.47 6.39
CA ASP A 24 -6.66 -5.20 6.49
C ASP A 24 -7.59 -5.23 7.70
N LEU A 25 -7.25 -4.46 8.72
CA LEU A 25 -8.02 -4.36 9.95
C LEU A 25 -9.38 -3.67 9.77
N SER A 26 -9.64 -3.02 8.64
CA SER A 26 -10.93 -2.36 8.37
C SER A 26 -12.12 -3.34 8.46
N GLY A 27 -11.86 -4.63 8.29
CA GLY A 27 -12.86 -5.69 8.42
C GLY A 27 -13.17 -6.10 9.85
N LEU A 28 -12.44 -5.64 10.87
CA LEU A 28 -12.74 -5.92 12.26
C LEU A 28 -14.00 -5.17 12.68
N ALA A 29 -14.96 -5.89 13.26
CA ALA A 29 -16.18 -5.28 13.77
C ALA A 29 -15.89 -4.52 15.08
N ALA A 30 -16.71 -3.49 15.34
CA ALA A 30 -16.59 -2.64 16.51
C ALA A 30 -16.71 -3.36 17.86
N LYS A 31 -17.18 -4.62 17.88
CA LYS A 31 -17.52 -5.29 19.14
C LYS A 31 -17.14 -6.76 19.12
N GLY A 32 -16.11 -7.10 19.90
CA GLY A 32 -15.75 -8.48 20.23
C GLY A 32 -14.84 -9.18 19.22
N GLU A 33 -14.51 -8.59 18.09
CA GLU A 33 -13.50 -9.10 17.18
C GLU A 33 -12.14 -8.45 17.47
N ASP A 34 -11.10 -9.27 17.55
CA ASP A 34 -9.73 -8.84 17.79
C ASP A 34 -8.77 -9.57 16.84
N CYS A 35 -7.48 -9.26 16.95
CA CYS A 35 -6.44 -9.87 16.11
C CYS A 35 -6.20 -11.37 16.39
N SER A 36 -6.89 -12.00 17.33
CA SER A 36 -6.73 -13.44 17.58
C SER A 36 -7.15 -14.28 16.37
N MET A 37 -8.19 -13.85 15.66
CA MET A 37 -8.61 -14.50 14.41
C MET A 37 -7.52 -14.45 13.31
N LEU A 38 -6.66 -13.44 13.34
CA LEU A 38 -5.55 -13.31 12.38
C LEU A 38 -4.42 -14.28 12.70
N ILE A 39 -4.24 -14.62 13.98
CA ILE A 39 -3.31 -15.66 14.43
C ILE A 39 -3.73 -17.02 13.83
N ASP A 40 -5.01 -17.36 13.94
CA ASP A 40 -5.54 -18.62 13.43
C ASP A 40 -5.47 -18.68 11.89
N ASP A 41 -5.76 -17.55 11.22
CA ASP A 41 -5.63 -17.44 9.76
C ASP A 41 -4.16 -17.59 9.32
N TRP A 42 -3.21 -16.96 10.01
CA TRP A 42 -1.78 -17.09 9.70
C TRP A 42 -1.28 -18.52 9.86
N LYS A 43 -1.67 -19.22 10.94
CA LYS A 43 -1.36 -20.64 11.12
C LYS A 43 -1.90 -21.46 9.94
N TYR A 44 -3.16 -21.23 9.55
CA TYR A 44 -3.75 -21.90 8.40
C TYR A 44 -2.98 -21.63 7.10
N LEU A 45 -2.56 -20.38 6.85
CA LEU A 45 -1.78 -20.02 5.66
C LEU A 45 -0.42 -20.73 5.64
N VAL A 46 0.24 -20.84 6.76
CA VAL A 46 1.55 -21.52 6.89
C VAL A 46 1.38 -23.04 6.73
N ASP A 47 0.44 -23.65 7.46
CA ASP A 47 0.29 -25.12 7.49
C ASP A 47 -0.32 -25.66 6.20
N SER A 48 -1.40 -25.05 5.73
CA SER A 48 -2.22 -25.56 4.64
C SER A 48 -1.77 -25.06 3.28
N LEU A 49 -1.44 -23.78 3.17
CA LEU A 49 -1.02 -23.17 1.89
C LEU A 49 0.50 -23.03 1.76
N ARG A 50 1.23 -23.26 2.84
CA ARG A 50 2.71 -23.20 2.87
C ARG A 50 3.25 -21.89 2.28
N VAL A 51 2.59 -20.76 2.58
CA VAL A 51 2.90 -19.46 1.99
C VAL A 51 4.34 -19.02 2.20
N THR A 52 4.98 -19.41 3.30
CA THR A 52 6.38 -19.08 3.64
C THR A 52 7.38 -20.17 3.26
N ASN A 53 6.91 -21.32 2.74
CA ASN A 53 7.78 -22.44 2.43
C ASN A 53 8.51 -22.20 1.10
N GLN A 54 9.83 -22.09 1.18
CA GLN A 54 10.71 -21.80 0.04
C GLN A 54 11.33 -23.06 -0.58
N THR A 55 10.56 -24.10 -0.84
CA THR A 55 11.08 -25.25 -1.58
C THR A 55 11.27 -24.90 -3.05
N GLY A 56 12.43 -24.30 -3.39
CA GLY A 56 12.93 -24.16 -4.76
C GLY A 56 12.70 -22.82 -5.44
N GLU A 57 11.54 -22.20 -5.34
CA GLU A 57 11.23 -20.90 -5.95
C GLU A 57 10.70 -19.93 -4.89
N GLN A 58 11.37 -18.78 -4.76
CA GLN A 58 10.97 -17.76 -3.82
C GLN A 58 9.75 -17.02 -4.35
N THR A 59 8.55 -17.42 -3.92
CA THR A 59 7.28 -16.81 -4.33
C THR A 59 6.66 -15.92 -3.26
N TYR A 60 7.29 -15.81 -2.10
CA TYR A 60 6.85 -14.95 -1.01
C TYR A 60 7.80 -13.76 -0.81
N VAL A 61 7.26 -12.62 -0.38
CA VAL A 61 8.07 -11.43 -0.09
C VAL A 61 8.83 -11.60 1.21
N PHE A 62 10.14 -11.32 1.17
CA PHE A 62 11.04 -11.34 2.32
C PHE A 62 11.62 -9.96 2.57
N TYR A 63 11.76 -9.62 3.82
CA TYR A 63 12.49 -8.45 4.26
C TYR A 63 13.53 -8.85 5.31
N ASN A 64 14.80 -8.47 5.11
CA ASN A 64 15.93 -8.86 5.95
C ASN A 64 16.01 -10.39 6.21
N GLY A 65 15.72 -11.18 5.17
CA GLY A 65 15.77 -12.65 5.26
C GLY A 65 14.60 -13.31 5.97
N LYS A 66 13.56 -12.56 6.34
CA LYS A 66 12.36 -13.04 7.03
C LYS A 66 11.11 -12.84 6.18
N PRO A 67 10.12 -13.76 6.23
CA PRO A 67 8.83 -13.55 5.55
C PRO A 67 8.18 -12.24 6.01
N LEU A 68 7.70 -11.43 5.06
CA LEU A 68 7.07 -10.16 5.39
C LEU A 68 5.56 -10.31 5.54
N VAL A 69 5.03 -9.92 6.69
CA VAL A 69 3.58 -9.82 6.93
C VAL A 69 3.21 -8.36 7.11
N THR A 70 2.19 -7.91 6.41
CA THR A 70 1.70 -6.53 6.53
C THR A 70 0.41 -6.50 7.33
N ILE A 71 0.26 -5.51 8.21
CA ILE A 71 -0.97 -5.23 8.95
C ILE A 71 -1.36 -3.79 8.62
N TRP A 72 -2.45 -3.61 7.88
CA TRP A 72 -2.92 -2.30 7.47
C TRP A 72 -4.14 -1.86 8.30
N GLY A 73 -4.27 -0.55 8.52
CA GLY A 73 -5.38 0.03 9.25
C GLY A 73 -5.03 0.51 10.67
N VAL A 74 -3.75 0.58 10.99
CA VAL A 74 -3.27 0.89 12.35
C VAL A 74 -3.21 2.39 12.59
N GLY A 75 -4.06 2.92 13.48
CA GLY A 75 -4.02 4.32 13.91
C GLY A 75 -4.90 5.28 13.10
N PHE A 76 -5.84 4.80 12.30
CA PHE A 76 -6.84 5.63 11.63
C PHE A 76 -7.99 5.97 12.61
N PRO A 77 -8.41 7.24 12.73
CA PRO A 77 -9.41 7.66 13.73
C PRO A 77 -10.85 7.27 13.38
N ASP A 78 -11.10 6.89 12.13
CA ASP A 78 -12.42 6.50 11.62
C ASP A 78 -12.70 4.98 11.71
N ARG A 79 -11.83 4.23 12.37
CA ARG A 79 -11.97 2.78 12.52
C ARG A 79 -12.87 2.44 13.71
N PRO A 80 -13.65 1.33 13.62
CA PRO A 80 -14.56 0.90 14.68
C PRO A 80 -13.87 0.25 15.87
N TYR A 81 -12.54 0.22 15.91
CA TYR A 81 -11.73 -0.40 16.96
C TYR A 81 -10.71 0.58 17.53
N ASP A 82 -10.29 0.32 18.76
CA ASP A 82 -9.17 1.00 19.41
C ASP A 82 -7.91 0.12 19.29
N ILE A 83 -6.81 0.69 18.80
CA ILE A 83 -5.52 0.00 18.63
C ILE A 83 -4.97 -0.58 19.95
N ARG A 84 -5.40 -0.07 21.12
CA ARG A 84 -5.02 -0.58 22.44
C ARG A 84 -5.74 -1.89 22.80
N ASN A 85 -6.93 -2.11 22.26
CA ASN A 85 -7.85 -3.13 22.76
C ASN A 85 -8.07 -4.33 21.81
N ILE A 86 -7.57 -4.24 20.58
CA ILE A 86 -7.78 -5.28 19.55
C ILE A 86 -6.72 -6.40 19.57
N GLY A 87 -5.83 -6.44 20.56
CA GLY A 87 -4.79 -7.46 20.63
C GLY A 87 -3.71 -7.36 19.56
N LEU A 88 -3.51 -6.16 18.98
CA LEU A 88 -2.54 -5.94 17.89
C LEU A 88 -1.11 -6.21 18.35
N GLU A 89 -0.73 -5.75 19.53
CA GLU A 89 0.59 -5.98 20.10
C GLU A 89 0.89 -7.48 20.26
N ARG A 90 -0.08 -8.25 20.75
CA ARG A 90 0.02 -9.71 20.82
C ARG A 90 0.17 -10.36 19.43
N PHE A 91 -0.50 -9.83 18.42
CA PHE A 91 -0.37 -10.34 17.05
C PHE A 91 1.00 -10.03 16.45
N ILE A 92 1.53 -8.83 16.66
CA ILE A 92 2.89 -8.46 16.26
C ILE A 92 3.91 -9.37 16.95
N ASP A 93 3.78 -9.58 18.26
CA ASP A 93 4.66 -10.45 19.02
C ASP A 93 4.60 -11.91 18.51
N PHE A 94 3.41 -12.42 18.26
CA PHE A 94 3.22 -13.75 17.68
C PHE A 94 3.93 -13.88 16.32
N LEU A 95 3.73 -12.95 15.39
CA LEU A 95 4.39 -12.99 14.09
C LEU A 95 5.91 -12.92 14.17
N LYS A 96 6.44 -12.27 15.18
CA LYS A 96 7.90 -12.12 15.34
C LYS A 96 8.54 -13.24 16.14
N ASN A 97 7.89 -13.75 17.18
CA ASN A 97 8.52 -14.51 18.24
C ASN A 97 7.91 -15.88 18.51
N ASP A 98 6.75 -16.23 17.92
CA ASP A 98 6.21 -17.58 18.07
C ASP A 98 7.20 -18.63 17.56
N PRO A 99 7.48 -19.72 18.33
CA PRO A 99 8.52 -20.68 17.97
C PRO A 99 8.21 -21.53 16.74
N GLU A 100 6.94 -21.62 16.33
CA GLU A 100 6.50 -22.45 15.20
C GLU A 100 6.08 -21.60 13.99
N TYR A 101 5.37 -20.50 14.24
CA TYR A 101 4.75 -19.65 13.20
C TYR A 101 5.34 -18.25 13.10
N GLY A 102 6.28 -17.91 13.96
CA GLY A 102 6.94 -16.62 14.00
C GLY A 102 8.14 -16.49 13.06
N GLY A 103 9.08 -15.63 13.45
CA GLY A 103 10.27 -15.33 12.64
C GLY A 103 9.97 -14.42 11.45
N CYS A 104 8.82 -13.75 11.43
CA CYS A 104 8.44 -12.81 10.37
C CYS A 104 9.02 -11.41 10.60
N SER A 105 9.18 -10.66 9.51
CA SER A 105 9.22 -9.20 9.53
C SER A 105 7.81 -8.65 9.45
N VAL A 106 7.53 -7.59 10.19
CA VAL A 106 6.19 -6.97 10.25
C VAL A 106 6.24 -5.57 9.66
N MET A 107 5.33 -5.29 8.72
CA MET A 107 5.10 -3.95 8.19
C MET A 107 3.74 -3.43 8.68
N LEU A 108 3.72 -2.21 9.24
CA LEU A 108 2.48 -1.57 9.66
C LEU A 108 2.03 -0.51 8.66
N GLY A 109 0.80 -0.66 8.16
CA GLY A 109 0.09 0.34 7.36
C GLY A 109 -0.62 1.33 8.27
N VAL A 110 -0.17 2.58 8.25
CA VAL A 110 -0.56 3.66 9.15
C VAL A 110 -1.10 4.88 8.37
N PRO A 111 -1.76 5.86 9.03
CA PRO A 111 -2.14 7.11 8.38
C PRO A 111 -0.93 7.89 7.83
N THR A 112 -1.18 8.83 6.93
CA THR A 112 -0.13 9.67 6.34
C THR A 112 0.65 10.46 7.38
N PHE A 113 -0.06 11.06 8.35
CA PHE A 113 0.53 11.96 9.35
C PHE A 113 0.77 11.26 10.70
N TRP A 114 1.13 9.96 10.63
CA TRP A 114 1.41 9.10 11.78
C TRP A 114 2.53 9.65 12.68
N ARG A 115 3.56 10.29 12.09
CA ARG A 115 4.71 10.82 12.83
C ARG A 115 4.30 11.99 13.74
N ASP A 116 3.42 12.84 13.25
CA ASP A 116 2.97 14.04 13.96
C ASP A 116 1.67 13.79 14.75
N LEU A 117 1.10 12.59 14.69
CA LEU A 117 -0.15 12.17 15.36
C LEU A 117 -1.29 13.16 15.12
N ASN A 118 -1.46 13.64 13.91
CA ASN A 118 -2.48 14.64 13.57
C ASN A 118 -3.23 14.32 12.27
N ALA A 119 -4.14 15.19 11.86
CA ALA A 119 -4.94 15.13 10.62
C ALA A 119 -5.68 13.79 10.45
N ASP A 120 -5.16 12.87 9.64
CA ASP A 120 -5.78 11.57 9.39
C ASP A 120 -5.36 10.47 10.38
N CYS A 121 -4.66 10.84 11.46
CA CYS A 121 -4.10 9.93 12.46
C CYS A 121 -4.77 10.13 13.84
N VAL A 122 -4.87 9.05 14.60
CA VAL A 122 -5.21 9.14 16.03
C VAL A 122 -4.19 9.98 16.78
N HIS A 123 -4.66 10.78 17.76
CA HIS A 123 -3.81 11.62 18.61
C HIS A 123 -3.28 10.83 19.82
N ASP A 124 -2.84 9.59 19.60
CA ASP A 124 -2.39 8.69 20.67
C ASP A 124 -0.92 8.29 20.46
N PRO A 125 0.00 8.69 21.36
CA PRO A 125 1.41 8.30 21.31
C PRO A 125 1.67 6.79 21.34
N TYR A 126 0.71 5.98 21.77
CA TYR A 126 0.79 4.51 21.73
C TYR A 126 0.98 3.98 20.31
N LEU A 127 0.54 4.70 19.29
CA LEU A 127 0.83 4.36 17.91
C LEU A 127 2.35 4.27 17.65
N HIS A 128 3.13 5.19 18.20
CA HIS A 128 4.59 5.13 18.05
C HIS A 128 5.21 3.95 18.80
N GLU A 129 4.61 3.50 19.92
CA GLU A 129 5.06 2.31 20.64
C GLU A 129 4.83 1.05 19.79
N LEU A 130 3.67 0.94 19.12
CA LEU A 130 3.38 -0.13 18.19
C LEU A 130 4.32 -0.09 16.96
N ILE A 131 4.54 1.07 16.37
CA ILE A 131 5.42 1.22 15.20
C ILE A 131 6.85 0.78 15.54
N ARG A 132 7.37 1.06 16.75
CA ARG A 132 8.69 0.62 17.18
C ARG A 132 8.83 -0.89 17.33
N GLN A 133 7.73 -1.63 17.43
CA GLN A 133 7.74 -3.10 17.44
C GLN A 133 7.78 -3.68 16.02
N ALA A 134 7.44 -2.90 14.99
CA ALA A 134 7.47 -3.31 13.61
C ALA A 134 8.88 -3.19 12.99
N ASP A 135 9.04 -3.77 11.82
CA ASP A 135 10.28 -3.70 11.03
C ASP A 135 10.18 -2.66 9.92
N ILE A 136 8.97 -2.32 9.47
CA ILE A 136 8.71 -1.36 8.40
C ILE A 136 7.43 -0.57 8.71
N VAL A 137 7.41 0.73 8.36
CA VAL A 137 6.20 1.54 8.33
C VAL A 137 5.82 1.94 6.91
N LEU A 138 4.52 1.82 6.61
CA LEU A 138 3.88 2.14 5.34
C LEU A 138 2.81 3.20 5.58
N PRO A 139 3.05 4.50 5.38
CA PRO A 139 2.01 5.51 5.46
C PRO A 139 1.07 5.41 4.25
N TRP A 140 -0.24 5.46 4.50
CA TRP A 140 -1.26 5.45 3.46
C TRP A 140 -1.47 6.86 2.92
N MET A 141 -0.81 7.18 1.81
CA MET A 141 -0.81 8.53 1.23
C MET A 141 -1.86 8.76 0.13
N VAL A 142 -2.69 7.75 -0.15
CA VAL A 142 -3.79 7.88 -1.12
C VAL A 142 -4.71 9.01 -0.69
N GLN A 143 -5.08 9.89 -1.64
CA GLN A 143 -5.96 11.03 -1.41
C GLN A 143 -5.40 12.16 -0.54
N ARG A 144 -4.15 12.11 -0.12
CA ARG A 144 -3.54 13.14 0.75
C ARG A 144 -2.76 14.19 0.00
N PHE A 145 -2.39 13.90 -1.24
CA PHE A 145 -1.65 14.77 -2.13
C PHE A 145 -2.30 14.83 -3.51
N THR A 146 -2.16 15.97 -4.20
CA THR A 146 -2.80 16.19 -5.50
C THR A 146 -1.92 17.07 -6.39
N PRO A 147 -1.91 16.87 -7.71
CA PRO A 147 -1.19 17.73 -8.64
C PRO A 147 -1.92 19.06 -8.89
N LEU A 148 -3.11 19.26 -8.30
CA LEU A 148 -3.92 20.45 -8.50
C LEU A 148 -3.56 21.61 -7.57
N LEU A 149 -2.82 21.34 -6.50
CA LEU A 149 -2.37 22.35 -5.54
C LEU A 149 -0.90 22.68 -5.77
N HIS A 150 -0.61 23.97 -5.83
CA HIS A 150 0.76 24.45 -5.88
C HIS A 150 1.52 24.00 -4.62
N ASN A 151 2.77 23.56 -4.77
CA ASN A 151 3.64 23.07 -3.70
C ASN A 151 3.19 21.76 -3.00
N ASP A 152 2.16 21.06 -3.46
CA ASP A 152 1.74 19.83 -2.79
C ASP A 152 2.78 18.70 -2.93
N MET A 153 3.55 18.69 -4.01
CA MET A 153 4.69 17.78 -4.17
C MET A 153 5.87 18.13 -3.26
N ASP A 154 6.05 19.40 -2.91
CA ASP A 154 7.04 19.81 -1.89
C ASP A 154 6.59 19.32 -0.50
N ARG A 155 5.32 19.46 -0.17
CA ARG A 155 4.72 18.91 1.06
C ARG A 155 4.87 17.38 1.12
N TYR A 156 4.62 16.68 0.01
CA TYR A 156 4.84 15.23 -0.10
C TYR A 156 6.29 14.85 0.18
N ARG A 157 7.25 15.57 -0.43
CA ARG A 157 8.68 15.38 -0.18
C ARG A 157 9.03 15.60 1.29
N ASP A 158 8.56 16.68 1.89
CA ASP A 158 8.92 17.07 3.26
C ASP A 158 8.37 16.07 4.29
N VAL A 159 7.18 15.50 4.05
CA VAL A 159 6.64 14.38 4.84
C VAL A 159 7.56 13.18 4.74
N ILE A 160 7.95 12.76 3.54
CA ILE A 160 8.84 11.61 3.33
C ILE A 160 10.20 11.81 4.00
N LEU A 161 10.80 12.99 3.87
CA LEU A 161 12.09 13.30 4.51
C LEU A 161 12.00 13.20 6.03
N GLY A 162 10.95 13.75 6.63
CA GLY A 162 10.73 13.66 8.08
C GLY A 162 10.49 12.23 8.55
N ASP A 163 9.71 11.47 7.79
CA ASP A 163 9.41 10.07 8.10
C ASP A 163 10.66 9.18 7.99
N ILE A 164 11.46 9.35 6.93
CA ILE A 164 12.74 8.65 6.77
C ILE A 164 13.69 8.95 7.94
N ALA A 165 13.78 10.22 8.37
CA ALA A 165 14.62 10.61 9.49
C ALA A 165 14.17 9.91 10.79
N TRP A 166 12.89 9.97 11.11
CA TRP A 166 12.32 9.30 12.28
C TRP A 166 12.53 7.76 12.24
N CYS A 167 12.27 7.14 11.08
CA CYS A 167 12.47 5.71 10.90
C CYS A 167 13.93 5.29 11.09
N LYS A 168 14.86 6.08 10.56
CA LYS A 168 16.29 5.85 10.73
C LYS A 168 16.73 5.93 12.21
N GLU A 169 16.23 6.90 12.96
CA GLU A 169 16.50 7.02 14.40
C GLU A 169 15.98 5.83 15.21
N ASN A 170 14.91 5.18 14.73
CA ASN A 170 14.28 4.03 15.39
C ASN A 170 14.64 2.67 14.77
N ASN A 171 15.57 2.61 13.80
CA ASN A 171 15.96 1.38 13.07
C ASN A 171 14.78 0.66 12.38
N ILE A 172 13.87 1.40 11.81
CA ILE A 172 12.67 0.90 11.11
C ILE A 172 12.79 1.24 9.63
N GLY A 173 12.38 0.30 8.75
CA GLY A 173 12.27 0.54 7.32
C GLY A 173 11.10 1.48 6.99
N TYR A 174 11.19 2.18 5.87
CA TYR A 174 10.16 3.10 5.41
C TYR A 174 9.77 2.81 3.96
N VAL A 175 8.45 2.72 3.72
CA VAL A 175 7.89 2.47 2.38
C VAL A 175 6.85 3.54 2.06
N PRO A 176 7.20 4.63 1.37
CA PRO A 176 6.20 5.63 0.97
C PRO A 176 5.21 5.04 -0.04
N CYS A 177 3.97 5.49 0.07
CA CYS A 177 2.89 5.12 -0.84
C CYS A 177 2.85 6.09 -2.02
N VAL A 178 2.71 5.54 -3.24
CA VAL A 178 2.48 6.29 -4.48
C VAL A 178 1.21 5.80 -5.17
N THR A 179 0.49 6.70 -5.83
CA THR A 179 -0.80 6.37 -6.46
C THR A 179 -0.95 7.08 -7.82
N PRO A 180 -1.55 6.42 -8.84
CA PRO A 180 -1.77 7.04 -10.14
C PRO A 180 -2.69 8.25 -10.12
N GLY A 181 -3.65 8.27 -9.26
CA GLY A 181 -4.70 9.24 -9.09
C GLY A 181 -5.75 8.72 -8.13
N PHE A 182 -6.89 9.40 -7.99
CA PHE A 182 -7.95 8.95 -7.08
C PHE A 182 -9.34 9.41 -7.52
N SER A 183 -10.35 8.59 -7.24
CA SER A 183 -11.75 8.89 -7.45
C SER A 183 -12.63 8.35 -6.32
N TRP A 184 -13.20 9.21 -5.53
CA TRP A 184 -14.14 8.82 -4.49
C TRP A 184 -15.58 8.62 -5.02
N HIS A 185 -15.83 8.84 -6.30
CA HIS A 185 -17.17 8.89 -6.87
C HIS A 185 -18.03 7.66 -6.55
N ASN A 186 -17.52 6.47 -6.86
CA ASN A 186 -18.29 5.25 -6.70
C ASN A 186 -18.51 4.89 -5.23
N LEU A 187 -17.48 5.05 -4.39
CA LEU A 187 -17.57 4.78 -2.95
C LEU A 187 -18.47 5.78 -2.23
N SER A 188 -18.36 7.07 -2.55
CA SER A 188 -19.20 8.11 -1.92
C SER A 188 -20.69 7.89 -2.19
N ARG A 189 -21.05 7.33 -3.34
CA ARG A 189 -22.44 6.93 -3.65
C ARG A 189 -22.97 5.87 -2.71
N HIS A 190 -22.14 4.93 -2.28
CA HIS A 190 -22.55 3.91 -1.31
C HIS A 190 -22.59 4.45 0.11
N ALA A 191 -21.61 5.26 0.49
CA ALA A 191 -21.46 5.79 1.85
C ALA A 191 -22.31 7.03 2.12
N PHE A 192 -22.47 7.92 1.14
CA PHE A 192 -23.07 9.24 1.30
C PHE A 192 -24.01 9.55 0.12
N LYS A 193 -25.23 9.01 0.15
CA LYS A 193 -26.22 9.13 -0.95
C LYS A 193 -26.45 10.56 -1.43
N ASP A 194 -26.36 11.55 -0.54
CA ASP A 194 -26.63 12.95 -0.79
C ASP A 194 -25.37 13.80 -1.02
N ASP A 195 -24.16 13.25 -0.89
CA ASP A 195 -22.89 13.94 -1.08
C ASP A 195 -21.94 13.13 -1.97
N VAL A 196 -22.38 12.90 -3.20
CA VAL A 196 -21.59 12.14 -4.19
C VAL A 196 -20.43 13.00 -4.71
N LYS A 197 -19.21 12.55 -4.46
CA LYS A 197 -18.02 13.28 -4.87
C LYS A 197 -17.78 13.19 -6.39
N PRO A 198 -17.12 14.20 -7.00
CA PRO A 198 -16.75 14.15 -8.42
C PRO A 198 -15.89 12.94 -8.77
N SER A 199 -16.05 12.43 -9.99
CA SER A 199 -15.15 11.40 -10.51
C SER A 199 -13.78 12.02 -10.83
N GLY A 200 -12.69 11.26 -10.50
CA GLY A 200 -11.33 11.69 -10.80
C GLY A 200 -10.91 12.94 -10.00
N SER A 201 -11.28 13.00 -8.71
CA SER A 201 -10.93 14.13 -7.82
C SER A 201 -9.43 14.40 -7.73
N ILE A 202 -8.59 13.38 -7.93
CA ILE A 202 -7.16 13.51 -8.16
C ILE A 202 -6.85 12.96 -9.55
N PRO A 203 -6.58 13.83 -10.54
CA PRO A 203 -6.40 13.41 -11.93
C PRO A 203 -5.08 12.66 -12.13
N ARG A 204 -5.13 11.64 -12.97
CA ARG A 204 -3.96 10.82 -13.34
C ARG A 204 -2.96 11.56 -14.23
N GLN A 205 -3.43 12.51 -15.05
CA GLN A 205 -2.65 13.33 -15.98
C GLN A 205 -1.74 12.50 -16.92
N GLY A 206 -2.25 11.37 -17.41
CA GLY A 206 -1.48 10.46 -18.27
C GLY A 206 -0.23 9.88 -17.58
N GLY A 207 -0.25 9.76 -16.27
CA GLY A 207 0.84 9.22 -15.46
C GLY A 207 1.82 10.25 -14.88
N ARG A 208 1.69 11.54 -15.24
CA ARG A 208 2.61 12.59 -14.74
C ARG A 208 2.57 12.71 -13.21
N PHE A 209 1.37 12.72 -12.60
CA PHE A 209 1.24 12.77 -11.15
C PHE A 209 1.88 11.56 -10.46
N TYR A 210 1.66 10.37 -11.01
CA TYR A 210 2.27 9.13 -10.52
C TYR A 210 3.80 9.19 -10.58
N TRP A 211 4.35 9.64 -11.73
CA TRP A 211 5.79 9.75 -11.93
C TRP A 211 6.44 10.79 -11.01
N GLN A 212 5.79 11.92 -10.78
CA GLN A 212 6.25 12.94 -9.84
C GLN A 212 6.38 12.39 -8.42
N GLN A 213 5.39 11.63 -7.93
CA GLN A 213 5.49 10.99 -6.62
C GLN A 213 6.67 10.01 -6.56
N ILE A 214 6.80 9.14 -7.55
CA ILE A 214 7.89 8.16 -7.64
C ILE A 214 9.25 8.84 -7.60
N SER A 215 9.49 9.78 -8.50
CA SER A 215 10.79 10.48 -8.58
C SER A 215 11.08 11.31 -7.33
N THR A 216 10.07 11.96 -6.75
CA THR A 216 10.20 12.68 -5.49
C THR A 216 10.55 11.76 -4.33
N ALA A 217 9.88 10.63 -4.19
CA ALA A 217 10.15 9.67 -3.12
C ALA A 217 11.56 9.08 -3.23
N ILE A 218 11.99 8.66 -4.42
CA ILE A 218 13.33 8.13 -4.65
C ILE A 218 14.39 9.21 -4.39
N ASN A 219 14.17 10.46 -4.84
CA ASN A 219 15.06 11.57 -4.57
C ASN A 219 15.18 11.91 -3.08
N ALA A 220 14.10 11.72 -2.32
CA ALA A 220 14.09 11.89 -0.87
C ALA A 220 14.81 10.76 -0.12
N GLY A 221 15.23 9.70 -0.82
CA GLY A 221 16.00 8.59 -0.25
C GLY A 221 15.18 7.31 -0.02
N ALA A 222 13.96 7.21 -0.54
CA ALA A 222 13.20 5.98 -0.47
C ALA A 222 13.88 4.87 -1.27
N THR A 223 14.05 3.70 -0.66
CA THR A 223 14.62 2.49 -1.28
C THR A 223 13.56 1.45 -1.64
N MET A 224 12.34 1.67 -1.21
CA MET A 224 11.15 0.86 -1.47
C MET A 224 9.98 1.79 -1.79
N LEU A 225 9.02 1.29 -2.55
CA LEU A 225 7.76 2.00 -2.84
C LEU A 225 6.59 1.04 -2.71
N TYR A 226 5.50 1.51 -2.13
CA TYR A 226 4.21 0.84 -2.18
C TYR A 226 3.32 1.52 -3.21
N VAL A 227 2.82 0.76 -4.17
CA VAL A 227 1.91 1.27 -5.20
C VAL A 227 0.47 0.96 -4.80
N ALA A 228 -0.30 1.97 -4.51
CA ALA A 228 -1.73 1.85 -4.24
C ALA A 228 -2.52 2.32 -5.48
N MET A 229 -3.25 1.38 -6.17
CA MET A 229 -3.35 -0.05 -5.92
C MET A 229 -3.14 -0.83 -7.23
N PHE A 230 -2.96 -2.15 -7.15
CA PHE A 230 -2.81 -2.97 -8.36
C PHE A 230 -4.10 -3.00 -9.20
N ASP A 231 -5.25 -3.29 -8.59
CA ASP A 231 -6.52 -3.61 -9.27
C ASP A 231 -7.75 -2.80 -8.80
N GLU A 232 -7.55 -1.76 -7.96
CA GLU A 232 -8.66 -0.97 -7.42
C GLU A 232 -9.21 0.04 -8.45
N VAL A 233 -10.09 -0.46 -9.32
CA VAL A 233 -10.72 0.35 -10.38
C VAL A 233 -11.78 1.31 -9.83
N ASN A 234 -12.40 0.96 -8.73
CA ASN A 234 -13.50 1.74 -8.13
C ASN A 234 -13.03 3.10 -7.62
N GLU A 235 -11.84 3.13 -7.05
CA GLU A 235 -11.17 4.34 -6.59
C GLU A 235 -10.31 5.02 -7.66
N GLY A 236 -10.23 4.46 -8.86
CA GLY A 236 -9.39 4.99 -9.92
C GLY A 236 -7.90 4.91 -9.64
N THR A 237 -7.46 4.04 -8.74
CA THR A 237 -6.06 3.85 -8.37
C THR A 237 -5.38 2.68 -9.09
N ALA A 238 -6.14 1.86 -9.82
CA ALA A 238 -5.62 0.67 -10.48
C ALA A 238 -4.47 0.95 -11.45
N ILE A 239 -3.40 0.12 -11.37
CA ILE A 239 -2.28 0.14 -12.31
C ILE A 239 -2.28 -1.04 -13.28
N PHE A 240 -3.04 -2.10 -13.01
CA PHE A 240 -3.10 -3.26 -13.90
C PHE A 240 -3.72 -2.90 -15.25
N LYS A 241 -3.65 -3.80 -16.21
CA LYS A 241 -4.13 -3.57 -17.57
C LYS A 241 -5.63 -3.33 -17.60
N CYS A 242 -6.04 -2.08 -17.87
CA CYS A 242 -7.44 -1.64 -17.96
C CYS A 242 -7.80 -1.18 -19.37
N THR A 243 -9.08 -1.20 -19.69
CA THR A 243 -9.61 -0.55 -20.90
C THR A 243 -9.87 0.93 -20.66
N ASP A 244 -9.68 1.76 -21.68
CA ASP A 244 -10.11 3.18 -21.66
C ASP A 244 -11.61 3.36 -21.98
N ASN A 245 -12.28 2.28 -22.34
CA ASN A 245 -13.71 2.23 -22.56
C ASN A 245 -14.37 1.21 -21.62
N PRO A 246 -14.45 1.51 -20.31
CA PRO A 246 -15.03 0.61 -19.34
C PRO A 246 -16.55 0.47 -19.56
N PRO A 247 -17.15 -0.66 -19.20
CA PRO A 247 -18.59 -0.81 -19.16
C PRO A 247 -19.15 0.15 -18.11
N VAL A 248 -20.04 1.04 -18.50
CA VAL A 248 -20.62 2.04 -17.61
C VAL A 248 -22.10 1.75 -17.38
N GLY A 249 -22.48 1.71 -16.09
CA GLY A 249 -23.86 1.86 -15.68
C GLY A 249 -24.28 3.35 -15.69
N LYS A 250 -25.56 3.62 -15.51
CA LYS A 250 -26.07 5.01 -15.47
C LYS A 250 -25.44 5.86 -14.35
N GLU A 251 -24.95 5.22 -13.31
CA GLU A 251 -24.57 5.85 -12.05
C GLU A 251 -23.11 5.62 -11.67
N VAL A 252 -22.46 4.61 -12.23
CA VAL A 252 -21.07 4.26 -11.93
C VAL A 252 -20.14 4.93 -12.92
N LYS A 253 -19.07 5.53 -12.43
CA LYS A 253 -18.06 6.20 -13.26
C LYS A 253 -16.66 5.67 -12.90
N PHE A 254 -15.98 5.12 -13.87
CA PHE A 254 -14.58 4.72 -13.74
C PHE A 254 -13.66 5.77 -14.35
N VAL A 255 -12.49 5.95 -13.74
CA VAL A 255 -11.45 6.81 -14.29
C VAL A 255 -10.79 6.11 -15.47
N GLY A 256 -10.69 6.79 -16.61
CA GLY A 256 -10.04 6.29 -17.82
C GLY A 256 -8.52 6.29 -17.74
N MET A 257 -7.90 5.95 -18.88
CA MET A 257 -6.44 5.87 -19.03
C MET A 257 -5.83 7.17 -19.59
N ASP A 258 -6.62 8.25 -19.74
CA ASP A 258 -6.19 9.53 -20.35
C ASP A 258 -5.63 9.35 -21.79
N GLY A 259 -6.20 8.42 -22.57
CA GLY A 259 -5.74 8.08 -23.92
C GLY A 259 -4.41 7.31 -23.96
N MET A 260 -3.89 6.89 -22.80
CA MET A 260 -2.67 6.09 -22.73
C MET A 260 -2.95 4.59 -23.03
N PRO A 261 -1.95 3.82 -23.46
CA PRO A 261 -2.10 2.38 -23.63
C PRO A 261 -2.61 1.69 -22.37
N SER A 262 -3.39 0.63 -22.52
CA SER A 262 -4.07 -0.07 -21.43
C SER A 262 -3.15 -0.59 -20.31
N ASP A 263 -1.87 -0.78 -20.58
CA ASP A 263 -0.84 -1.24 -19.65
C ASP A 263 0.14 -0.13 -19.21
N HIS A 264 -0.21 1.12 -19.47
CA HIS A 264 0.67 2.28 -19.26
C HIS A 264 1.20 2.38 -17.84
N TYR A 265 0.34 2.23 -16.83
CA TYR A 265 0.74 2.35 -15.43
C TYR A 265 1.59 1.17 -14.94
N LEU A 266 1.35 -0.04 -15.45
CA LEU A 266 2.25 -1.18 -15.21
C LEU A 266 3.63 -0.93 -15.81
N TRP A 267 3.67 -0.38 -17.03
CA TRP A 267 4.93 -0.04 -17.67
C TRP A 267 5.68 1.07 -16.91
N LEU A 268 5.01 2.14 -16.47
CA LEU A 268 5.61 3.18 -15.63
C LEU A 268 6.16 2.61 -14.31
N THR A 269 5.41 1.70 -13.68
CA THR A 269 5.86 1.00 -12.47
C THR A 269 7.14 0.19 -12.75
N GLY A 270 7.22 -0.45 -13.90
CA GLY A 270 8.43 -1.15 -14.34
C GLY A 270 9.63 -0.21 -14.51
N GLU A 271 9.43 0.97 -15.08
CA GLU A 271 10.49 1.99 -15.22
C GLU A 271 10.92 2.53 -13.84
N ALA A 272 9.98 2.76 -12.91
CA ALA A 272 10.27 3.13 -11.54
C ALA A 272 11.11 2.07 -10.81
N ALA A 273 10.76 0.81 -10.97
CA ALA A 273 11.50 -0.30 -10.39
C ALA A 273 12.96 -0.37 -10.89
N LYS A 274 13.22 0.01 -12.15
CA LYS A 274 14.59 0.13 -12.67
C LYS A 274 15.39 1.24 -11.97
N MET A 275 14.76 2.37 -11.66
CA MET A 275 15.41 3.44 -10.88
C MET A 275 15.73 2.97 -9.45
N LEU A 276 14.78 2.30 -8.78
CA LEU A 276 14.99 1.75 -7.42
C LEU A 276 16.13 0.73 -7.36
N ARG A 277 16.30 -0.08 -8.41
CA ARG A 277 17.39 -1.05 -8.52
C ARG A 277 18.70 -0.47 -9.07
N CYS A 278 18.77 0.84 -9.25
CA CYS A 278 19.91 1.53 -9.86
C CYS A 278 20.28 1.02 -11.28
N GLU A 279 19.34 0.42 -12.01
CA GLU A 279 19.49 0.00 -13.41
C GLU A 279 19.36 1.19 -14.37
N LYS A 280 18.74 2.28 -13.89
CA LYS A 280 18.61 3.57 -14.56
C LYS A 280 18.87 4.71 -13.55
N PRO A 281 19.41 5.84 -14.00
CA PRO A 281 19.54 7.02 -13.14
C PRO A 281 18.15 7.56 -12.77
N LEU A 282 18.07 8.25 -11.62
CA LEU A 282 16.89 9.00 -11.23
C LEU A 282 16.55 10.06 -12.29
N SER A 283 15.28 10.13 -12.67
CA SER A 283 14.76 11.15 -13.60
C SER A 283 13.41 11.67 -13.11
N PHE A 284 13.28 13.00 -13.07
CA PHE A 284 12.00 13.68 -12.87
C PHE A 284 11.19 13.78 -14.17
N GLU A 285 11.84 13.64 -15.32
CA GLU A 285 11.15 13.55 -16.60
C GLU A 285 10.51 12.18 -16.74
N MET A 286 9.19 12.16 -16.94
CA MET A 286 8.44 10.92 -17.16
C MET A 286 8.95 10.26 -18.46
N PRO A 287 9.30 8.97 -18.44
CA PRO A 287 9.81 8.29 -19.62
C PRO A 287 8.75 8.27 -20.73
N ARG A 288 9.20 8.31 -21.96
CA ARG A 288 8.34 8.12 -23.14
C ARG A 288 8.41 6.67 -23.58
N ARG A 289 7.28 6.12 -23.92
CA ARG A 289 7.19 4.79 -24.50
C ARG A 289 7.37 4.91 -26.01
N ASP A 290 8.31 4.17 -26.55
CA ASP A 290 8.41 4.03 -28.01
C ASP A 290 7.14 3.36 -28.50
N THR A 291 6.29 4.10 -29.17
CA THR A 291 5.14 3.54 -29.92
C THR A 291 5.70 2.89 -31.19
N LYS A 292 5.88 1.56 -31.15
CA LYS A 292 6.07 0.80 -32.36
C LYS A 292 4.74 0.55 -33.03
#